data_eb972f000942b490291c486a1434f5be
#
_entry.id   eb972f000942b490291c486a1434f5be
#
_cell.length_a   1.000
_cell.length_b   1.000
_cell.length_c   1.000
_cell.angle_alpha   90.00
_cell.angle_beta   90.00
_cell.angle_gamma   90.00
#
_symmetry.space_group_name_H-M   'P 1'
#
loop_
_entity.id
_entity.type
_entity.pdbx_description
1 polymer ?
#
loop_
_entity_poly.entity_id
_entity_poly.type
_entity_poly.pdbx_seq_one_letter_code
_entity_poly.pdbx_strand_id
1 'polypeptide(L)'
;INGLGILGWGVGGIEAEAAMLGQPVSMLIPDVVGFKLTGKLREGISATDLVLTVTQMLRKHGVVGKFVEFYGDGLADLPLADRATIANMSPEFGATCGFFPVDDVTLGYMKLSGRSAEQIALVEAYAKAQGMWRNPGDEPVFTSSLALDMSTVEASLAGPKRPQDRVALPNVC
;
A
#
# COMPACT_ATOMS: atom_id res chain seq x y z
N ILE A 1 9.48 1.12 -1.55
CA ILE A 1 9.61 2.14 -0.50
C ILE A 1 8.25 2.48 0.15
N ASN A 2 7.17 2.46 -0.61
CA ASN A 2 5.84 2.80 -0.10
C ASN A 2 5.34 1.80 0.96
N GLY A 3 5.76 0.53 0.88
CA GLY A 3 5.53 -0.47 1.92
C GLY A 3 6.25 -0.17 3.24
N LEU A 4 7.31 0.64 3.18
CA LEU A 4 8.10 1.08 4.35
C LEU A 4 7.58 2.37 5.00
N GLY A 5 6.49 2.94 4.51
CA GLY A 5 5.97 4.21 5.00
C GLY A 5 6.60 5.45 4.37
N ILE A 6 7.31 5.30 3.25
CA ILE A 6 7.86 6.41 2.48
C ILE A 6 6.91 6.70 1.32
N LEU A 7 6.44 7.95 1.20
CA LEU A 7 5.60 8.38 0.10
C LEU A 7 6.44 8.50 -1.17
N GLY A 8 6.44 7.44 -1.98
CA GLY A 8 7.10 7.41 -3.29
C GLY A 8 6.10 7.69 -4.40
N TRP A 9 6.28 8.80 -5.09
CA TRP A 9 5.45 9.18 -6.23
C TRP A 9 6.16 8.79 -7.53
N GLY A 10 5.55 7.87 -8.27
CA GLY A 10 6.03 7.51 -9.61
C GLY A 10 5.73 8.63 -10.61
N VAL A 11 6.77 9.09 -11.33
CA VAL A 11 6.65 10.14 -12.35
C VAL A 11 7.11 9.63 -13.70
N GLY A 12 6.66 10.26 -14.78
CA GLY A 12 7.12 9.97 -16.13
C GLY A 12 8.54 10.51 -16.40
N GLY A 13 9.09 10.17 -17.57
CA GLY A 13 10.43 10.59 -17.94
C GLY A 13 10.61 12.09 -18.04
N ILE A 14 9.60 12.81 -18.52
CA ILE A 14 9.65 14.28 -18.67
C ILE A 14 9.74 14.96 -17.31
N GLU A 15 8.96 14.51 -16.33
CA GLU A 15 8.99 15.04 -14.96
C GLU A 15 10.33 14.70 -14.27
N ALA A 16 10.86 13.50 -14.51
CA ALA A 16 12.16 13.10 -14.00
C ALA A 16 13.28 13.96 -14.59
N GLU A 17 13.26 14.21 -15.89
CA GLU A 17 14.21 15.10 -16.58
C GLU A 17 14.12 16.54 -16.04
N ALA A 18 12.92 17.08 -15.87
CA ALA A 18 12.70 18.40 -15.29
C ALA A 18 13.30 18.49 -13.88
N ALA A 19 13.06 17.47 -13.04
CA ALA A 19 13.63 17.41 -11.69
C ALA A 19 15.16 17.37 -11.69
N MET A 20 15.77 16.57 -12.59
CA MET A 20 17.23 16.50 -12.73
C MET A 20 17.84 17.82 -13.20
N LEU A 21 17.14 18.60 -13.99
CA LEU A 21 17.56 19.93 -14.47
C LEU A 21 17.20 21.06 -13.49
N GLY A 22 16.60 20.74 -12.33
CA GLY A 22 16.16 21.73 -11.36
C GLY A 22 14.98 22.60 -11.83
N GLN A 23 14.21 22.10 -12.80
CA GLN A 23 13.01 22.80 -13.29
C GLN A 23 11.80 22.49 -12.39
N PRO A 24 10.94 23.47 -12.08
CA PRO A 24 9.74 23.26 -11.32
C PRO A 24 8.70 22.45 -12.13
N VAL A 25 8.04 21.52 -11.45
CA VAL A 25 6.92 20.76 -12.01
C VAL A 25 5.67 21.07 -11.17
N SER A 26 4.63 21.60 -11.82
CA SER A 26 3.36 21.85 -11.16
C SER A 26 2.51 20.58 -11.14
N MET A 27 2.07 20.18 -9.95
CA MET A 27 1.19 19.04 -9.74
C MET A 27 0.02 19.43 -8.85
N LEU A 28 -1.16 18.88 -9.11
CA LEU A 28 -2.29 19.02 -8.20
C LEU A 28 -2.04 18.15 -6.95
N ILE A 29 -2.42 18.67 -5.80
CA ILE A 29 -2.42 17.88 -4.56
C ILE A 29 -3.48 16.79 -4.70
N PRO A 30 -3.12 15.50 -4.66
CA PRO A 30 -4.09 14.42 -4.85
C PRO A 30 -5.04 14.27 -3.67
N ASP A 31 -6.27 13.83 -3.96
CA ASP A 31 -7.14 13.25 -2.95
C ASP A 31 -6.50 12.00 -2.33
N VAL A 32 -6.82 11.71 -1.08
CA VAL A 32 -6.36 10.49 -0.39
C VAL A 32 -7.55 9.58 -0.14
N VAL A 33 -7.44 8.35 -0.63
CA VAL A 33 -8.41 7.27 -0.39
C VAL A 33 -7.87 6.36 0.70
N GLY A 34 -8.60 6.23 1.80
CA GLY A 34 -8.27 5.28 2.85
C GLY A 34 -8.70 3.86 2.48
N PHE A 35 -7.81 2.88 2.65
CA PHE A 35 -8.13 1.47 2.48
C PHE A 35 -7.92 0.71 3.78
N LYS A 36 -9.01 0.43 4.49
CA LYS A 36 -8.99 -0.25 5.79
C LYS A 36 -8.83 -1.75 5.61
N LEU A 37 -7.79 -2.32 6.22
CA LEU A 37 -7.59 -3.75 6.30
C LEU A 37 -7.90 -4.25 7.71
N THR A 38 -8.76 -5.26 7.82
CA THR A 38 -9.13 -5.92 9.07
C THR A 38 -8.98 -7.43 8.95
N GLY A 39 -9.03 -8.14 10.08
CA GLY A 39 -8.89 -9.59 10.10
C GLY A 39 -7.51 -10.08 9.64
N LYS A 40 -7.43 -11.36 9.31
CA LYS A 40 -6.22 -12.05 8.84
C LYS A 40 -6.52 -12.90 7.63
N LEU A 41 -5.53 -13.12 6.77
CA LEU A 41 -5.62 -14.09 5.70
C LEU A 41 -5.82 -15.49 6.27
N ARG A 42 -6.71 -16.26 5.65
CA ARG A 42 -6.92 -17.66 6.00
C ARG A 42 -5.74 -18.51 5.53
N GLU A 43 -5.53 -19.64 6.17
CA GLU A 43 -4.56 -20.62 5.71
C GLU A 43 -4.86 -21.05 4.27
N GLY A 44 -3.82 -21.14 3.45
CA GLY A 44 -3.93 -21.44 2.02
C GLY A 44 -4.21 -20.25 1.10
N ILE A 45 -4.48 -19.07 1.66
CA ILE A 45 -4.63 -17.81 0.90
C ILE A 45 -3.29 -17.06 0.88
N SER A 46 -2.85 -16.69 -0.30
CA SER A 46 -1.56 -16.04 -0.51
C SER A 46 -1.67 -14.51 -0.53
N ALA A 47 -0.51 -13.85 -0.38
CA ALA A 47 -0.41 -12.41 -0.61
C ALA A 47 -0.88 -12.00 -2.00
N THR A 48 -0.67 -12.84 -3.02
CA THR A 48 -1.15 -12.59 -4.38
C THR A 48 -2.66 -12.50 -4.45
N ASP A 49 -3.39 -13.38 -3.75
CA ASP A 49 -4.86 -13.34 -3.69
C ASP A 49 -5.36 -12.04 -3.06
N LEU A 50 -4.70 -11.59 -1.98
CA LEU A 50 -4.98 -10.31 -1.34
C LEU A 50 -4.73 -9.15 -2.31
N VAL A 51 -3.56 -9.11 -2.95
CA VAL A 51 -3.17 -8.03 -3.87
C VAL A 51 -4.14 -7.93 -5.05
N LEU A 52 -4.54 -9.06 -5.65
CA LEU A 52 -5.51 -9.07 -6.73
C LEU A 52 -6.89 -8.57 -6.28
N THR A 53 -7.32 -8.93 -5.07
CA THR A 53 -8.58 -8.47 -4.48
C THR A 53 -8.55 -6.97 -4.24
N VAL A 54 -7.50 -6.45 -3.60
CA VAL A 54 -7.29 -5.01 -3.36
C VAL A 54 -7.27 -4.24 -4.68
N THR A 55 -6.53 -4.74 -5.66
CA THR A 55 -6.41 -4.11 -6.99
C THR A 55 -7.76 -4.00 -7.68
N GLN A 56 -8.56 -5.06 -7.66
CA GLN A 56 -9.91 -5.07 -8.23
C GLN A 56 -10.84 -4.06 -7.53
N MET A 57 -10.81 -4.02 -6.18
CA MET A 57 -11.64 -3.11 -5.39
C MET A 57 -11.30 -1.66 -5.66
N LEU A 58 -10.01 -1.31 -5.63
CA LEU A 58 -9.51 0.06 -5.88
C LEU A 58 -9.80 0.49 -7.32
N ARG A 59 -9.61 -0.40 -8.29
CA ARG A 59 -9.92 -0.10 -9.69
C ARG A 59 -11.40 0.21 -9.88
N LYS A 60 -12.28 -0.57 -9.23
CA LYS A 60 -13.73 -0.36 -9.26
C LYS A 60 -14.13 0.96 -8.57
N HIS A 61 -13.45 1.32 -7.49
CA HIS A 61 -13.71 2.57 -6.76
C HIS A 61 -13.30 3.82 -7.56
N GLY A 62 -12.29 3.72 -8.40
CA GLY A 62 -11.81 4.84 -9.21
C GLY A 62 -10.81 5.71 -8.45
N VAL A 63 -9.56 5.26 -8.39
CA VAL A 63 -8.46 5.93 -7.68
C VAL A 63 -7.44 6.59 -8.60
N VAL A 64 -7.78 6.79 -9.88
CA VAL A 64 -6.88 7.45 -10.83
C VAL A 64 -6.55 8.87 -10.37
N GLY A 65 -5.27 9.20 -10.32
CA GLY A 65 -4.78 10.51 -9.87
C GLY A 65 -4.88 10.73 -8.36
N LYS A 66 -5.18 9.70 -7.58
CA LYS A 66 -5.30 9.77 -6.11
C LYS A 66 -4.19 9.00 -5.42
N PHE A 67 -3.96 9.29 -4.16
CA PHE A 67 -3.18 8.44 -3.26
C PHE A 67 -4.09 7.42 -2.58
N VAL A 68 -3.55 6.26 -2.27
CA VAL A 68 -4.22 5.25 -1.44
C VAL A 68 -3.37 5.03 -0.19
N GLU A 69 -3.95 5.28 0.96
CA GLU A 69 -3.32 4.99 2.26
C GLU A 69 -3.97 3.77 2.90
N PHE A 70 -3.14 2.77 3.18
CA PHE A 70 -3.58 1.55 3.84
C PHE A 70 -3.51 1.72 5.35
N TYR A 71 -4.58 1.35 6.06
CA TYR A 71 -4.68 1.47 7.51
C TYR A 71 -5.51 0.34 8.12
N GLY A 72 -5.66 0.34 9.42
CA GLY A 72 -6.46 -0.63 10.17
C GLY A 72 -5.63 -1.71 10.86
N ASP A 73 -6.29 -2.45 11.75
CA ASP A 73 -5.62 -3.40 12.63
C ASP A 73 -5.07 -4.64 11.90
N GLY A 74 -5.62 -4.98 10.74
CA GLY A 74 -5.12 -6.06 9.90
C GLY A 74 -3.68 -5.88 9.43
N LEU A 75 -3.15 -4.64 9.46
CA LEU A 75 -1.75 -4.37 9.10
C LEU A 75 -0.75 -4.99 10.08
N ALA A 76 -1.13 -5.24 11.33
CA ALA A 76 -0.24 -5.83 12.33
C ALA A 76 0.25 -7.24 11.93
N ASP A 77 -0.58 -7.98 11.22
CA ASP A 77 -0.30 -9.35 10.77
C ASP A 77 0.15 -9.42 9.29
N LEU A 78 0.29 -8.26 8.62
CA LEU A 78 0.69 -8.20 7.22
C LEU A 78 2.20 -7.94 7.12
N PRO A 79 3.00 -8.93 6.66
CA PRO A 79 4.44 -8.78 6.49
C PRO A 79 4.79 -7.64 5.52
N LEU A 80 5.99 -7.06 5.69
CA LEU A 80 6.42 -5.97 4.82
C LEU A 80 6.48 -6.36 3.33
N ALA A 81 6.86 -7.59 3.03
CA ALA A 81 6.89 -8.09 1.66
C ALA A 81 5.51 -8.01 0.98
N ASP A 82 4.45 -8.33 1.71
CA ASP A 82 3.08 -8.26 1.22
C ASP A 82 2.62 -6.80 1.03
N ARG A 83 2.96 -5.92 1.98
CA ARG A 83 2.74 -4.47 1.84
C ARG A 83 3.46 -3.92 0.60
N ALA A 84 4.71 -4.31 0.40
CA ALA A 84 5.49 -3.89 -0.76
C ALA A 84 4.86 -4.39 -2.07
N THR A 85 4.34 -5.61 -2.10
CA THR A 85 3.66 -6.17 -3.26
C THR A 85 2.38 -5.40 -3.59
N ILE A 86 1.57 -5.06 -2.59
CA ILE A 86 0.37 -4.22 -2.78
C ILE A 86 0.77 -2.84 -3.30
N ALA A 87 1.74 -2.18 -2.68
CA ALA A 87 2.20 -0.86 -3.07
C ALA A 87 2.76 -0.84 -4.51
N ASN A 88 3.46 -1.91 -4.91
CA ASN A 88 4.03 -2.06 -6.24
C ASN A 88 2.98 -2.17 -7.35
N MET A 89 1.77 -2.62 -7.01
CA MET A 89 0.65 -2.72 -7.95
C MET A 89 -0.21 -1.45 -8.03
N SER A 90 0.30 -0.31 -7.57
CA SER A 90 -0.40 0.98 -7.70
C SER A 90 -0.77 1.34 -9.13
N PRO A 91 0.08 1.10 -10.16
CA PRO A 91 -0.30 1.33 -11.55
C PRO A 91 -1.49 0.46 -12.00
N GLU A 92 -1.56 -0.79 -11.54
CA GLU A 92 -2.63 -1.72 -11.92
C GLU A 92 -3.98 -1.30 -11.35
N PHE A 93 -4.04 -0.83 -10.10
CA PHE A 93 -5.29 -0.27 -9.60
C PHE A 93 -5.50 1.20 -10.01
N GLY A 94 -4.49 1.84 -10.59
CA GLY A 94 -4.59 3.15 -11.23
C GLY A 94 -4.33 4.34 -10.29
N ALA A 95 -3.87 4.11 -9.08
CA ALA A 95 -3.49 5.20 -8.17
C ALA A 95 -2.11 5.77 -8.50
N THR A 96 -1.86 6.99 -8.09
CA THR A 96 -0.53 7.61 -8.17
C THR A 96 0.48 6.89 -7.28
N CYS A 97 0.06 6.49 -6.08
CA CYS A 97 0.77 5.56 -5.21
C CYS A 97 -0.18 4.93 -4.19
N GLY A 98 0.23 3.79 -3.64
CA GLY A 98 -0.38 3.21 -2.45
C GLY A 98 0.71 3.01 -1.41
N PHE A 99 0.50 3.50 -0.19
CA PHE A 99 1.51 3.49 0.86
C PHE A 99 0.95 3.02 2.20
N PHE A 100 1.86 2.60 3.06
CA PHE A 100 1.58 2.04 4.37
C PHE A 100 2.18 2.92 5.47
N PRO A 101 1.65 2.90 6.68
CA PRO A 101 2.22 3.60 7.81
C PRO A 101 3.52 2.92 8.27
N VAL A 102 4.32 3.66 9.04
CA VAL A 102 5.49 3.12 9.75
C VAL A 102 5.03 2.44 11.04
N ASP A 103 5.49 1.23 11.29
CA ASP A 103 5.21 0.46 12.51
C ASP A 103 6.34 -0.54 12.84
N ASP A 104 6.11 -1.42 13.82
CA ASP A 104 7.08 -2.44 14.25
C ASP A 104 7.50 -3.39 13.12
N VAL A 105 6.59 -3.65 12.15
CA VAL A 105 6.90 -4.47 10.97
C VAL A 105 7.96 -3.79 10.11
N THR A 106 7.87 -2.47 9.95
CA THR A 106 8.87 -1.65 9.26
C THR A 106 10.23 -1.73 9.95
N LEU A 107 10.26 -1.57 11.28
CA LEU A 107 11.51 -1.65 12.06
C LEU A 107 12.12 -3.05 11.99
N GLY A 108 11.28 -4.09 12.04
CA GLY A 108 11.72 -5.49 11.87
C GLY A 108 12.42 -5.72 10.53
N TYR A 109 11.88 -5.18 9.45
CA TYR A 109 12.50 -5.26 8.13
C TYR A 109 13.80 -4.45 8.04
N MET A 110 13.86 -3.27 8.65
CA MET A 110 15.10 -2.49 8.69
C MET A 110 16.22 -3.26 9.38
N LYS A 111 15.91 -3.97 10.48
CA LYS A 111 16.85 -4.85 11.17
C LYS A 111 17.28 -6.02 10.27
N LEU A 112 16.34 -6.68 9.61
CA LEU A 112 16.60 -7.78 8.68
C LEU A 112 17.49 -7.35 7.51
N SER A 113 17.30 -6.12 7.01
CA SER A 113 18.07 -5.55 5.90
C SER A 113 19.43 -4.95 6.31
N GLY A 114 19.85 -5.11 7.59
CA GLY A 114 21.16 -4.73 8.09
C GLY A 114 21.32 -3.25 8.45
N ARG A 115 20.23 -2.54 8.76
CA ARG A 115 20.32 -1.17 9.27
C ARG A 115 20.85 -1.15 10.71
N SER A 116 21.61 -0.11 11.05
CA SER A 116 22.16 0.01 12.41
C SER A 116 21.07 0.25 13.46
N ALA A 117 21.36 -0.13 14.70
CA ALA A 117 20.41 0.08 15.80
C ALA A 117 20.09 1.57 16.01
N GLU A 118 21.08 2.44 15.83
CA GLU A 118 20.88 3.88 15.94
C GLU A 118 19.94 4.40 14.86
N GLN A 119 20.08 3.94 13.62
CA GLN A 119 19.20 4.33 12.52
C GLN A 119 17.76 3.84 12.74
N ILE A 120 17.58 2.64 13.25
CA ILE A 120 16.26 2.10 13.57
C ILE A 120 15.60 2.92 14.68
N ALA A 121 16.35 3.23 15.75
CA ALA A 121 15.85 4.05 16.85
C ALA A 121 15.49 5.48 16.39
N LEU A 122 16.29 6.05 15.48
CA LEU A 122 16.01 7.36 14.89
C LEU A 122 14.70 7.35 14.10
N VAL A 123 14.50 6.35 13.24
CA VAL A 123 13.27 6.22 12.43
C VAL A 123 12.04 6.07 13.32
N GLU A 124 12.13 5.25 14.38
CA GLU A 124 11.03 5.07 15.34
C GLU A 124 10.70 6.40 16.05
N ALA A 125 11.70 7.05 16.60
CA ALA A 125 11.52 8.32 17.33
C ALA A 125 10.93 9.40 16.41
N TYR A 126 11.46 9.52 15.18
CA TYR A 126 10.99 10.50 14.20
C TYR A 126 9.57 10.23 13.76
N ALA A 127 9.25 8.98 13.40
CA ALA A 127 7.91 8.61 12.95
C ALA A 127 6.85 8.87 14.04
N LYS A 128 7.17 8.57 15.31
CA LYS A 128 6.30 8.88 16.45
C LYS A 128 6.13 10.39 16.67
N ALA A 129 7.21 11.15 16.59
CA ALA A 129 7.18 12.60 16.79
C ALA A 129 6.41 13.34 15.67
N GLN A 130 6.42 12.80 14.44
CA GLN A 130 5.73 13.39 13.29
C GLN A 130 4.29 12.87 13.10
N GLY A 131 3.79 11.98 13.96
CA GLY A 131 2.46 11.39 13.80
C GLY A 131 2.33 10.43 12.60
N MET A 132 3.45 9.89 12.14
CA MET A 132 3.52 8.93 11.03
C MET A 132 3.49 7.47 11.52
N TRP A 133 3.52 7.27 12.82
CA TRP A 133 3.50 5.96 13.45
C TRP A 133 2.09 5.41 13.53
N ARG A 134 1.90 4.15 13.12
CA ARG A 134 0.62 3.47 13.24
C ARG A 134 0.32 3.12 14.70
N ASN A 135 -0.78 3.60 15.21
CA ASN A 135 -1.33 3.15 16.48
C ASN A 135 -2.54 2.24 16.24
N PRO A 136 -2.73 1.19 17.05
CA PRO A 136 -3.94 0.37 16.98
C PRO A 136 -5.20 1.23 17.17
N GLY A 137 -6.21 1.00 16.34
CA GLY A 137 -7.48 1.72 16.43
C GLY A 137 -7.50 3.13 15.82
N ASP A 138 -6.41 3.61 15.23
CA ASP A 138 -6.40 4.90 14.54
C ASP A 138 -7.37 4.87 13.34
N GLU A 139 -8.24 5.87 13.28
CA GLU A 139 -9.22 6.07 12.20
C GLU A 139 -8.98 7.45 11.54
N PRO A 140 -8.00 7.57 10.63
CA PRO A 140 -7.74 8.82 9.92
C PRO A 140 -8.93 9.23 9.06
N VAL A 141 -9.06 10.55 8.81
CA VAL A 141 -10.10 11.11 7.95
C VAL A 141 -9.58 11.20 6.52
N PHE A 142 -10.26 10.55 5.60
CA PHE A 142 -9.92 10.52 4.18
C PHE A 142 -10.99 11.19 3.31
N THR A 143 -10.66 11.51 2.06
CA THR A 143 -11.63 11.99 1.08
C THR A 143 -12.72 10.95 0.80
N SER A 144 -12.33 9.67 0.74
CA SER A 144 -13.23 8.52 0.69
C SER A 144 -12.53 7.30 1.29
N SER A 145 -13.29 6.26 1.65
CA SER A 145 -12.74 5.06 2.28
C SER A 145 -13.33 3.79 1.71
N LEU A 146 -12.53 2.74 1.70
CA LEU A 146 -12.89 1.34 1.45
C LEU A 146 -12.47 0.49 2.64
N ALA A 147 -13.11 -0.65 2.82
CA ALA A 147 -12.73 -1.63 3.84
C ALA A 147 -12.72 -3.04 3.26
N LEU A 148 -11.77 -3.85 3.72
CA LEU A 148 -11.65 -5.27 3.38
C LEU A 148 -11.33 -6.06 4.66
N ASP A 149 -12.17 -7.02 4.96
CA ASP A 149 -11.83 -8.08 5.91
C ASP A 149 -11.01 -9.15 5.17
N MET A 150 -9.73 -9.27 5.53
CA MET A 150 -8.81 -10.20 4.86
C MET A 150 -9.24 -11.66 5.00
N SER A 151 -10.07 -12.01 5.99
CA SER A 151 -10.61 -13.36 6.12
C SER A 151 -11.58 -13.75 5.00
N THR A 152 -12.11 -12.77 4.27
CA THR A 152 -13.02 -12.97 3.13
C THR A 152 -12.31 -13.15 1.79
N VAL A 153 -10.99 -12.97 1.76
CA VAL A 153 -10.21 -13.12 0.53
C VAL A 153 -10.25 -14.58 0.08
N GLU A 154 -10.47 -14.77 -1.21
CA GLU A 154 -10.54 -16.09 -1.86
C GLU A 154 -9.34 -16.30 -2.79
N ALA A 155 -8.92 -17.57 -2.93
CA ALA A 155 -7.92 -17.95 -3.91
C ALA A 155 -8.35 -17.48 -5.31
N SER A 156 -7.43 -16.84 -6.01
CA SER A 156 -7.76 -16.10 -7.23
C SER A 156 -6.64 -16.18 -8.26
N LEU A 157 -6.99 -15.98 -9.51
CA LEU A 157 -6.05 -15.80 -10.61
C LEU A 157 -6.17 -14.38 -11.16
N ALA A 158 -5.06 -13.86 -11.67
CA ALA A 158 -5.08 -12.65 -12.48
C ALA A 158 -5.94 -12.89 -13.72
N GLY A 159 -6.68 -11.89 -14.15
CA GLY A 159 -7.52 -11.99 -15.32
C GLY A 159 -6.71 -12.10 -16.62
N PRO A 160 -7.34 -12.58 -17.70
CA PRO A 160 -6.65 -12.88 -18.96
C PRO A 160 -6.11 -11.63 -19.68
N LYS A 161 -6.69 -10.46 -19.42
CA LYS A 161 -6.28 -9.21 -20.04
C LYS A 161 -5.47 -8.33 -19.09
N ARG A 162 -5.90 -8.22 -17.85
CA ARG A 162 -5.30 -7.32 -16.86
C ARG A 162 -5.37 -7.91 -15.45
N PRO A 163 -4.41 -7.66 -14.57
CA PRO A 163 -4.41 -8.18 -13.19
C PRO A 163 -5.68 -7.83 -12.40
N GLN A 164 -6.23 -6.64 -12.61
CA GLN A 164 -7.45 -6.18 -11.94
C GLN A 164 -8.73 -6.92 -12.36
N ASP A 165 -8.70 -7.67 -13.47
CA ASP A 165 -9.80 -8.52 -13.92
C ASP A 165 -9.74 -9.88 -13.20
N ARG A 166 -9.59 -9.85 -11.86
CA ARG A 166 -9.44 -11.03 -11.01
C ARG A 166 -10.54 -12.06 -11.23
N VAL A 167 -10.15 -13.32 -11.32
CA VAL A 167 -11.07 -14.47 -11.38
C VAL A 167 -10.88 -15.31 -10.12
N ALA A 168 -11.95 -15.52 -9.35
CA ALA A 168 -11.91 -16.43 -8.21
C ALA A 168 -11.70 -17.87 -8.70
N LEU A 169 -10.87 -18.65 -8.01
CA LEU A 169 -10.47 -20.00 -8.43
C LEU A 169 -11.67 -20.92 -8.75
N PRO A 170 -12.79 -20.91 -8.00
CA PRO A 170 -13.97 -21.71 -8.32
C PRO A 170 -14.64 -21.35 -9.65
N ASN A 171 -14.35 -20.17 -10.20
CA ASN A 171 -14.95 -19.66 -11.44
C ASN A 171 -14.02 -19.83 -12.67
N VAL A 172 -12.91 -20.53 -12.50
CA VAL A 172 -11.96 -20.84 -13.56
C VAL A 172 -12.40 -22.14 -14.23
N CYS A 173 -13.14 -22.05 -15.33
CA CYS A 173 -13.55 -23.17 -16.17
C CYS A 173 -13.20 -22.91 -17.62
#